data_a6fadca14d8fe0653e47c88823cdf2cf
#
_entry.id   a6fadca14d8fe0653e47c88823cdf2cf
#
_cell.length_a   1.000
_cell.length_b   1.000
_cell.length_c   1.000
_cell.angle_alpha   90.00
_cell.angle_beta   90.00
_cell.angle_gamma   90.00
#
_symmetry.space_group_name_H-M   'P 1'
#
loop_
_entity.id
_entity.type
_entity.pdbx_description
1 polymer ?
#
loop_
_entity_poly.entity_id
_entity_poly.type
_entity_poly.pdbx_seq_one_letter_code
_entity_poly.pdbx_strand_id
1 'polypeptide(L)'
;MMKVMTLLSFALLMLAMACNTVSSTETVNLKDLAPDAATAASVPKEDQTAIFAGGCFWGVEAVFEHLKGVKDAKSGYTGGDAKSANYDAVSGGATRHAEAVFVTYDPQQITYSQLLAVFFTVAHDPTELNRQGPDVGPQYRSAIFYTDAEQKKLAEEYIAAIDKSARFQSKVVTQIVALEKFFDAEAYHQNYLVRNPRQPYIVQHDMPKLEDLKKKFPELYKG
;
A
#
# COMPACT_ATOMS: atom_id res chain seq x y z
N MET A 1 -16.99 -41.18 -72.87
CA MET A 1 -16.40 -39.92 -72.39
C MET A 1 -16.81 -39.79 -70.90
N MET A 2 -15.94 -40.11 -69.99
CA MET A 2 -16.17 -40.18 -68.56
C MET A 2 -15.53 -38.96 -67.88
N LYS A 3 -16.36 -38.10 -67.24
CA LYS A 3 -15.86 -36.96 -66.46
C LYS A 3 -15.58 -37.39 -65.03
N VAL A 4 -14.32 -37.36 -64.67
CA VAL A 4 -13.84 -37.55 -63.31
C VAL A 4 -14.07 -36.27 -62.52
N MET A 5 -14.81 -36.40 -61.41
CA MET A 5 -15.12 -35.31 -60.51
C MET A 5 -14.20 -35.45 -59.26
N THR A 6 -13.25 -34.55 -59.15
CA THR A 6 -12.25 -34.52 -58.03
C THR A 6 -12.90 -33.81 -56.86
N LEU A 7 -13.11 -34.51 -55.73
CA LEU A 7 -13.51 -33.96 -54.43
C LEU A 7 -12.29 -33.38 -53.71
N LEU A 8 -12.29 -32.06 -53.52
CA LEU A 8 -11.36 -31.36 -52.64
C LEU A 8 -11.90 -31.42 -51.19
N SER A 9 -11.28 -32.18 -50.35
CA SER A 9 -11.52 -32.15 -48.91
C SER A 9 -10.81 -30.96 -48.26
N PHE A 10 -11.55 -29.98 -47.78
CA PHE A 10 -11.04 -28.91 -46.91
C PHE A 10 -10.99 -29.42 -45.46
N ALA A 11 -9.79 -29.71 -44.97
CA ALA A 11 -9.53 -29.98 -43.56
C ALA A 11 -9.47 -28.63 -42.81
N LEU A 12 -10.51 -28.34 -42.05
CA LEU A 12 -10.57 -27.16 -41.15
C LEU A 12 -9.77 -27.44 -39.87
N LEU A 13 -8.55 -26.93 -39.80
CA LEU A 13 -7.68 -27.03 -38.64
C LEU A 13 -8.18 -26.03 -37.56
N MET A 14 -8.95 -26.50 -36.59
CA MET A 14 -9.33 -25.74 -35.40
C MET A 14 -8.11 -25.58 -34.51
N LEU A 15 -7.48 -24.41 -34.54
CA LEU A 15 -6.46 -23.97 -33.59
C LEU A 15 -7.13 -23.56 -32.29
N ALA A 16 -7.18 -24.49 -31.31
CA ALA A 16 -7.63 -24.19 -29.97
C ALA A 16 -6.57 -23.29 -29.29
N MET A 17 -6.83 -21.97 -29.23
CA MET A 17 -6.12 -21.07 -28.37
C MET A 17 -6.48 -21.41 -26.91
N ALA A 18 -5.61 -22.16 -26.25
CA ALA A 18 -5.66 -22.30 -24.80
C ALA A 18 -5.32 -20.95 -24.19
N CYS A 19 -6.32 -20.19 -23.75
CA CYS A 19 -6.13 -19.08 -22.81
C CYS A 19 -5.63 -19.66 -21.50
N ASN A 20 -4.32 -19.72 -21.33
CA ASN A 20 -3.71 -19.90 -20.01
C ASN A 20 -4.01 -18.63 -19.19
N THR A 21 -5.10 -18.62 -18.46
CA THR A 21 -5.28 -17.67 -17.34
C THR A 21 -4.32 -18.12 -16.24
N VAL A 22 -3.11 -17.59 -16.27
CA VAL A 22 -2.19 -17.68 -15.16
C VAL A 22 -2.76 -16.78 -14.05
N SER A 23 -3.62 -17.37 -13.22
CA SER A 23 -3.95 -16.80 -11.91
C SER A 23 -2.78 -17.09 -10.99
N SER A 24 -1.72 -16.32 -11.10
CA SER A 24 -0.61 -16.37 -10.16
C SER A 24 -1.05 -15.68 -8.87
N THR A 25 -1.53 -16.47 -7.92
CA THR A 25 -1.53 -16.09 -6.50
C THR A 25 -0.07 -16.12 -6.03
N GLU A 26 0.75 -15.18 -6.49
CA GLU A 26 2.08 -15.00 -5.92
C GLU A 26 1.91 -14.47 -4.51
N THR A 27 2.16 -15.32 -3.53
CA THR A 27 2.48 -14.89 -2.18
C THR A 27 3.72 -14.02 -2.31
N VAL A 28 3.59 -12.74 -1.95
CA VAL A 28 4.72 -11.81 -1.98
C VAL A 28 5.75 -12.31 -0.99
N ASN A 29 6.86 -12.84 -1.49
CA ASN A 29 7.97 -13.21 -0.64
C ASN A 29 8.62 -11.92 -0.12
N LEU A 30 8.50 -11.67 1.18
CA LEU A 30 9.05 -10.47 1.84
C LEU A 30 10.57 -10.35 1.65
N LYS A 31 11.27 -11.48 1.46
CA LYS A 31 12.71 -11.49 1.17
C LYS A 31 13.05 -10.95 -0.22
N ASP A 32 12.15 -11.09 -1.19
CA ASP A 32 12.38 -10.61 -2.56
C ASP A 32 12.13 -9.11 -2.70
N LEU A 33 11.46 -8.48 -1.73
CA LEU A 33 11.11 -7.06 -1.73
C LEU A 33 11.89 -6.24 -0.71
N ALA A 34 12.48 -6.86 0.30
CA ALA A 34 13.38 -6.19 1.21
C ALA A 34 14.80 -6.40 0.70
N PRO A 35 15.59 -5.33 0.48
CA PRO A 35 17.04 -5.52 0.46
C PRO A 35 17.43 -6.20 1.76
N ASP A 36 18.39 -7.12 1.72
CA ASP A 36 18.88 -7.83 2.91
C ASP A 36 19.28 -6.82 3.99
N ALA A 37 18.32 -6.33 4.73
CA ALA A 37 18.51 -5.47 5.89
C ALA A 37 18.81 -6.33 7.09
N ALA A 38 19.87 -7.11 6.99
CA ALA A 38 20.31 -7.90 8.12
C ALA A 38 21.82 -7.91 8.25
N THR A 39 22.41 -6.77 8.36
CA THR A 39 23.49 -6.66 9.34
C THR A 39 22.82 -6.28 10.65
N ALA A 40 22.75 -7.23 11.57
CA ALA A 40 22.11 -7.10 12.86
C ALA A 40 22.69 -5.93 13.68
N ALA A 41 22.25 -4.73 13.39
CA ALA A 41 22.10 -3.73 14.41
C ALA A 41 21.07 -4.31 15.39
N SER A 42 21.35 -4.34 16.66
CA SER A 42 20.49 -4.94 17.68
C SER A 42 19.07 -4.37 17.50
N VAL A 43 18.10 -5.24 17.17
CA VAL A 43 16.69 -4.82 17.01
C VAL A 43 16.30 -4.04 18.28
N PRO A 44 15.76 -2.83 18.15
CA PRO A 44 15.35 -2.03 19.30
C PRO A 44 14.40 -2.82 20.19
N LYS A 45 14.51 -2.65 21.51
CA LYS A 45 13.60 -3.29 22.47
C LYS A 45 12.35 -2.48 22.73
N GLU A 46 12.40 -1.20 22.38
CA GLU A 46 11.29 -0.25 22.57
C GLU A 46 10.47 -0.16 21.30
N ASP A 47 9.20 0.16 21.46
CA ASP A 47 8.29 0.41 20.34
C ASP A 47 8.86 1.49 19.43
N GLN A 48 8.70 1.27 18.14
CA GLN A 48 9.12 2.19 17.09
C GLN A 48 7.89 2.80 16.42
N THR A 49 8.12 3.86 15.63
CA THR A 49 7.06 4.55 14.90
C THR A 49 7.38 4.62 13.41
N ALA A 50 6.32 4.61 12.58
CA ALA A 50 6.40 4.81 11.14
C ALA A 50 5.21 5.64 10.67
N ILE A 51 5.40 6.53 9.68
CA ILE A 51 4.32 7.38 9.20
C ILE A 51 4.19 7.24 7.68
N PHE A 52 2.98 6.84 7.24
CA PHE A 52 2.66 6.55 5.85
C PHE A 52 1.45 7.35 5.37
N ALA A 53 1.53 7.91 4.17
CA ALA A 53 0.45 8.54 3.44
C ALA A 53 0.23 7.81 2.11
N GLY A 54 -0.97 7.32 1.84
CA GLY A 54 -1.27 6.50 0.65
C GLY A 54 -2.75 6.52 0.29
N GLY A 55 -3.34 7.70 0.11
CA GLY A 55 -4.76 7.89 -0.15
C GLY A 55 -5.56 8.17 1.11
N CYS A 56 -6.87 7.84 1.08
CA CYS A 56 -7.73 7.96 2.25
C CYS A 56 -7.17 7.18 3.44
N PHE A 57 -6.97 7.87 4.56
CA PHE A 57 -6.34 7.29 5.75
C PHE A 57 -7.17 6.18 6.40
N TRP A 58 -8.50 6.08 6.18
CA TRP A 58 -9.32 5.00 6.75
C TRP A 58 -8.86 3.61 6.32
N GLY A 59 -8.58 3.44 5.02
CA GLY A 59 -8.09 2.18 4.49
C GLY A 59 -6.64 1.90 4.86
N VAL A 60 -5.79 2.93 4.90
CA VAL A 60 -4.39 2.79 5.30
C VAL A 60 -4.30 2.43 6.79
N GLU A 61 -5.06 3.11 7.68
CA GLU A 61 -5.17 2.80 9.10
C GLU A 61 -5.58 1.34 9.29
N ALA A 62 -6.68 0.93 8.65
CA ALA A 62 -7.18 -0.44 8.76
C ALA A 62 -6.16 -1.50 8.34
N VAL A 63 -5.40 -1.27 7.26
CA VAL A 63 -4.34 -2.18 6.83
C VAL A 63 -3.29 -2.37 7.92
N PHE A 64 -2.80 -1.27 8.50
CA PHE A 64 -1.77 -1.36 9.55
C PHE A 64 -2.33 -1.89 10.88
N GLU A 65 -3.54 -1.52 11.26
CA GLU A 65 -4.19 -2.08 12.45
C GLU A 65 -4.31 -3.61 12.42
N HIS A 66 -4.46 -4.21 11.24
CA HIS A 66 -4.57 -5.66 11.09
C HIS A 66 -3.22 -6.38 10.93
N LEU A 67 -2.10 -5.76 11.32
CA LEU A 67 -0.77 -6.39 11.33
C LEU A 67 -0.36 -6.85 12.73
N LYS A 68 0.09 -8.09 12.84
CA LYS A 68 0.79 -8.58 14.05
C LYS A 68 2.01 -7.72 14.30
N GLY A 69 2.26 -7.35 15.54
CA GLY A 69 3.34 -6.46 15.91
C GLY A 69 3.00 -4.97 15.84
N VAL A 70 1.94 -4.56 15.12
CA VAL A 70 1.41 -3.20 15.21
C VAL A 70 0.55 -3.08 16.47
N LYS A 71 0.91 -2.13 17.33
CA LYS A 71 0.24 -1.84 18.60
C LYS A 71 -0.86 -0.80 18.46
N ASP A 72 -0.64 0.20 17.59
CA ASP A 72 -1.57 1.29 17.37
C ASP A 72 -1.36 1.87 15.96
N ALA A 73 -2.44 2.30 15.31
CA ALA A 73 -2.41 3.04 14.06
C ALA A 73 -3.43 4.17 14.15
N LYS A 74 -2.98 5.42 13.92
CA LYS A 74 -3.81 6.61 14.05
C LYS A 74 -3.88 7.38 12.75
N SER A 75 -5.08 7.64 12.28
CA SER A 75 -5.33 8.59 11.19
C SER A 75 -4.98 10.02 11.60
N GLY A 76 -4.38 10.78 10.70
CA GLY A 76 -3.98 12.16 10.96
C GLY A 76 -3.47 12.91 9.74
N TYR A 77 -2.83 14.03 10.01
CA TYR A 77 -2.35 14.97 9.00
C TYR A 77 -0.89 15.31 9.23
N THR A 78 -0.10 15.39 8.16
CA THR A 78 1.30 15.80 8.25
C THR A 78 1.78 16.51 6.97
N GLY A 79 2.87 17.27 7.05
CA GLY A 79 3.44 18.01 5.92
C GLY A 79 2.92 19.43 5.76
N GLY A 80 2.03 19.90 6.64
CA GLY A 80 1.48 21.25 6.70
C GLY A 80 1.61 21.88 8.09
N ASP A 81 1.02 23.05 8.26
CA ASP A 81 1.05 23.80 9.52
C ASP A 81 -0.11 23.43 10.47
N ALA A 82 0.07 23.72 11.77
CA ALA A 82 -0.90 23.37 12.80
C ALA A 82 -2.29 24.02 12.63
N LYS A 83 -2.38 25.17 11.95
CA LYS A 83 -3.67 25.88 11.81
C LYS A 83 -4.58 25.20 10.78
N SER A 84 -3.99 24.55 9.80
CA SER A 84 -4.68 23.84 8.73
C SER A 84 -4.80 22.33 8.96
N ALA A 85 -4.37 21.82 10.13
CA ALA A 85 -4.42 20.40 10.47
C ALA A 85 -5.81 20.00 10.99
N ASN A 86 -6.81 20.05 10.14
CA ASN A 86 -8.19 19.61 10.40
C ASN A 86 -8.85 19.17 9.10
N TYR A 87 -9.89 18.33 9.20
CA TYR A 87 -10.53 17.71 8.06
C TYR A 87 -11.08 18.72 7.04
N ASP A 88 -11.76 19.78 7.51
CA ASP A 88 -12.38 20.77 6.62
C ASP A 88 -11.34 21.47 5.74
N ALA A 89 -10.18 21.79 6.30
CA ALA A 89 -9.11 22.43 5.56
C ALA A 89 -8.37 21.46 4.63
N VAL A 90 -8.07 20.24 5.12
CA VAL A 90 -7.27 19.26 4.38
C VAL A 90 -8.06 18.63 3.23
N SER A 91 -9.32 18.27 3.46
CA SER A 91 -10.19 17.66 2.44
C SER A 91 -10.41 18.57 1.24
N GLY A 92 -10.35 19.88 1.42
CA GLY A 92 -10.42 20.88 0.35
C GLY A 92 -9.19 20.90 -0.58
N GLY A 93 -8.09 20.20 -0.24
CA GLY A 93 -6.90 20.05 -1.09
C GLY A 93 -6.01 21.29 -1.20
N ALA A 94 -6.31 22.37 -0.47
CA ALA A 94 -5.56 23.62 -0.53
C ALA A 94 -4.41 23.72 0.49
N THR A 95 -4.28 22.74 1.38
CA THR A 95 -3.22 22.70 2.40
C THR A 95 -2.00 21.92 1.87
N ARG A 96 -0.89 21.99 2.61
CA ARG A 96 0.28 21.14 2.37
C ARG A 96 0.19 19.76 3.04
N HIS A 97 -0.87 19.53 3.83
CA HIS A 97 -1.06 18.26 4.52
C HIS A 97 -1.30 17.11 3.56
N ALA A 98 -0.79 15.93 3.94
CA ALA A 98 -1.29 14.65 3.47
C ALA A 98 -2.17 14.03 4.56
N GLU A 99 -3.21 13.31 4.16
CA GLU A 99 -3.81 12.29 5.00
C GLU A 99 -2.76 11.19 5.24
N ALA A 100 -2.49 10.89 6.49
CA ALA A 100 -1.43 9.96 6.87
C ALA A 100 -1.82 9.12 8.07
N VAL A 101 -1.12 8.01 8.25
CA VAL A 101 -1.30 7.12 9.40
C VAL A 101 0.00 7.05 10.18
N PHE A 102 -0.10 7.31 11.48
CA PHE A 102 0.97 7.14 12.46
C PHE A 102 0.88 5.74 13.04
N VAL A 103 1.87 4.91 12.78
CA VAL A 103 1.93 3.51 13.18
C VAL A 103 2.91 3.35 14.32
N THR A 104 2.48 2.79 15.46
CA THR A 104 3.34 2.34 16.55
C THR A 104 3.48 0.82 16.48
N TYR A 105 4.70 0.30 16.44
CA TYR A 105 4.95 -1.13 16.26
C TYR A 105 6.07 -1.66 17.15
N ASP A 106 5.99 -2.94 17.48
CA ASP A 106 7.02 -3.71 18.18
C ASP A 106 8.02 -4.26 17.15
N PRO A 107 9.25 -3.74 17.09
CA PRO A 107 10.24 -4.17 16.11
C PRO A 107 10.75 -5.61 16.33
N GLN A 108 10.44 -6.22 17.47
CA GLN A 108 10.70 -7.64 17.72
C GLN A 108 9.69 -8.56 16.99
N GLN A 109 8.53 -8.04 16.59
CA GLN A 109 7.46 -8.80 15.94
C GLN A 109 7.27 -8.44 14.47
N ILE A 110 7.48 -7.17 14.10
CA ILE A 110 7.38 -6.70 12.72
C ILE A 110 8.47 -5.66 12.44
N THR A 111 9.18 -5.80 11.33
CA THR A 111 10.25 -4.88 10.95
C THR A 111 9.70 -3.70 10.14
N TYR A 112 10.46 -2.59 10.09
CA TYR A 112 10.11 -1.46 9.22
C TYR A 112 10.06 -1.86 7.73
N SER A 113 10.95 -2.75 7.28
CA SER A 113 10.93 -3.30 5.91
C SER A 113 9.66 -4.09 5.61
N GLN A 114 9.11 -4.81 6.60
CA GLN A 114 7.82 -5.50 6.44
C GLN A 114 6.65 -4.50 6.37
N LEU A 115 6.70 -3.41 7.14
CA LEU A 115 5.72 -2.33 7.02
C LEU A 115 5.78 -1.68 5.64
N LEU A 116 6.99 -1.43 5.10
CA LEU A 116 7.17 -0.94 3.72
C LEU A 116 6.59 -1.93 2.69
N ALA A 117 6.83 -3.23 2.87
CA ALA A 117 6.29 -4.25 1.98
C ALA A 117 4.75 -4.22 1.92
N VAL A 118 4.10 -4.12 3.08
CA VAL A 118 2.64 -3.99 3.17
C VAL A 118 2.16 -2.67 2.57
N PHE A 119 2.84 -1.57 2.87
CA PHE A 119 2.51 -0.24 2.34
C PHE A 119 2.47 -0.24 0.81
N PHE A 120 3.55 -0.70 0.16
CA PHE A 120 3.69 -0.72 -1.29
C PHE A 120 2.92 -1.83 -2.02
N THR A 121 2.40 -2.83 -1.29
CA THR A 121 1.75 -3.99 -1.91
C THR A 121 0.24 -4.01 -1.70
N VAL A 122 -0.23 -3.43 -0.59
CA VAL A 122 -1.61 -3.56 -0.13
C VAL A 122 -2.27 -2.21 0.12
N ALA A 123 -1.57 -1.29 0.82
CA ALA A 123 -2.21 -0.08 1.32
C ALA A 123 -2.64 0.86 0.19
N HIS A 124 -1.84 0.95 -0.91
CA HIS A 124 -2.12 1.87 -2.00
C HIS A 124 -1.39 1.48 -3.30
N ASP A 125 -1.71 2.18 -4.39
CA ASP A 125 -0.93 2.17 -5.63
C ASP A 125 0.13 3.28 -5.58
N PRO A 126 1.43 2.95 -5.51
CA PRO A 126 2.50 3.94 -5.38
C PRO A 126 2.80 4.69 -6.68
N THR A 127 2.12 4.41 -7.77
CA THR A 127 2.31 5.06 -9.08
C THR A 127 1.33 6.19 -9.34
N GLU A 128 0.32 6.37 -8.48
CA GLU A 128 -0.69 7.42 -8.61
C GLU A 128 -0.23 8.74 -7.98
N LEU A 129 0.01 9.75 -8.84
CA LEU A 129 0.47 11.07 -8.40
C LEU A 129 -0.70 11.93 -7.89
N ASN A 130 -0.61 12.40 -6.63
CA ASN A 130 -1.62 13.26 -6.00
C ASN A 130 -3.05 12.73 -6.11
N ARG A 131 -3.19 11.43 -6.03
CA ARG A 131 -4.49 10.75 -5.98
C ARG A 131 -4.34 9.33 -5.48
N GLN A 132 -5.44 8.68 -5.14
CA GLN A 132 -5.49 7.25 -4.90
C GLN A 132 -6.90 6.72 -5.23
N GLY A 133 -7.00 5.93 -6.29
CA GLY A 133 -8.29 5.43 -6.76
C GLY A 133 -9.28 6.58 -7.05
N PRO A 134 -10.43 6.66 -6.35
CA PRO A 134 -11.43 7.71 -6.56
C PRO A 134 -11.03 9.06 -5.98
N ASP A 135 -10.10 9.07 -5.00
CA ASP A 135 -9.74 10.28 -4.28
C ASP A 135 -8.67 11.07 -5.03
N VAL A 136 -8.97 12.33 -5.33
CA VAL A 136 -8.11 13.21 -6.13
C VAL A 136 -7.73 14.44 -5.32
N GLY A 137 -6.43 14.72 -5.26
CA GLY A 137 -5.88 15.88 -4.57
C GLY A 137 -4.55 15.57 -3.89
N PRO A 138 -3.73 16.61 -3.60
CA PRO A 138 -2.41 16.46 -2.98
C PRO A 138 -2.46 15.86 -1.57
N GLN A 139 -3.62 15.95 -0.89
CA GLN A 139 -3.84 15.33 0.41
C GLN A 139 -3.84 13.80 0.34
N TYR A 140 -4.11 13.20 -0.81
CA TYR A 140 -4.11 11.75 -1.05
C TYR A 140 -2.83 11.24 -1.71
N ARG A 141 -1.76 12.05 -1.71
CA ARG A 141 -0.48 11.67 -2.29
C ARG A 141 0.18 10.51 -1.56
N SER A 142 1.00 9.74 -2.27
CA SER A 142 1.87 8.74 -1.69
C SER A 142 3.09 9.40 -1.06
N ALA A 143 3.32 9.17 0.23
CA ALA A 143 4.50 9.66 0.93
C ALA A 143 4.87 8.79 2.15
N ILE A 144 6.16 8.77 2.47
CA ILE A 144 6.73 8.24 3.71
C ILE A 144 7.34 9.40 4.46
N PHE A 145 6.95 9.60 5.71
CA PHE A 145 7.51 10.63 6.58
C PHE A 145 8.46 9.96 7.58
N TYR A 146 9.76 9.99 7.28
CA TYR A 146 10.77 9.31 8.09
C TYR A 146 11.09 10.07 9.38
N THR A 147 11.38 9.34 10.45
CA THR A 147 11.74 9.89 11.77
C THR A 147 13.25 9.89 12.01
N ASP A 148 13.99 9.08 11.23
CA ASP A 148 15.44 8.95 11.36
C ASP A 148 16.11 8.58 10.02
N ALA A 149 17.43 8.56 10.01
CA ALA A 149 18.24 8.31 8.82
C ALA A 149 18.14 6.85 8.32
N GLU A 150 17.86 5.89 9.20
CA GLU A 150 17.72 4.49 8.84
C GLU A 150 16.40 4.25 8.11
N GLN A 151 15.29 4.79 8.60
CA GLN A 151 14.01 4.77 7.91
C GLN A 151 14.10 5.39 6.51
N LYS A 152 14.78 6.56 6.40
CA LYS A 152 15.02 7.20 5.11
C LYS A 152 15.75 6.28 4.15
N LYS A 153 16.88 5.71 4.60
CA LYS A 153 17.71 4.81 3.79
C LYS A 153 16.91 3.59 3.33
N LEU A 154 16.20 2.91 4.25
CA LEU A 154 15.41 1.72 3.93
C LEU A 154 14.28 2.04 2.93
N ALA A 155 13.62 3.19 3.06
CA ALA A 155 12.58 3.61 2.13
C ALA A 155 13.15 3.90 0.73
N GLU A 156 14.30 4.58 0.63
CA GLU A 156 15.00 4.85 -0.63
C GLU A 156 15.43 3.55 -1.32
N GLU A 157 16.04 2.63 -0.57
CA GLU A 157 16.48 1.32 -1.07
C GLU A 157 15.29 0.46 -1.54
N TYR A 158 14.18 0.51 -0.79
CA TYR A 158 12.97 -0.24 -1.13
C TYR A 158 12.34 0.27 -2.44
N ILE A 159 12.21 1.59 -2.60
CA ILE A 159 11.69 2.18 -3.85
C ILE A 159 12.61 1.84 -5.02
N ALA A 160 13.93 1.96 -4.85
CA ALA A 160 14.88 1.60 -5.90
C ALA A 160 14.77 0.13 -6.32
N ALA A 161 14.56 -0.79 -5.36
CA ALA A 161 14.35 -2.21 -5.63
C ALA A 161 13.03 -2.46 -6.37
N ILE A 162 11.94 -1.79 -5.99
CA ILE A 162 10.65 -1.86 -6.70
C ILE A 162 10.78 -1.41 -8.15
N ASP A 163 11.36 -0.23 -8.37
CA ASP A 163 11.52 0.35 -9.71
C ASP A 163 12.39 -0.57 -10.60
N LYS A 164 13.44 -1.16 -10.03
CA LYS A 164 14.31 -2.11 -10.74
C LYS A 164 13.59 -3.43 -11.07
N SER A 165 12.67 -3.87 -10.25
CA SER A 165 11.94 -5.13 -10.43
C SER A 165 10.89 -5.06 -11.54
N ALA A 166 10.59 -3.88 -12.07
CA ALA A 166 9.50 -3.61 -13.02
C ALA A 166 8.13 -4.16 -12.57
N ARG A 167 7.91 -4.22 -11.25
CA ARG A 167 6.67 -4.69 -10.64
C ARG A 167 5.45 -3.85 -11.02
N PHE A 168 5.66 -2.54 -11.17
CA PHE A 168 4.64 -1.61 -11.63
C PHE A 168 4.92 -1.19 -13.07
N GLN A 169 3.88 -0.85 -13.82
CA GLN A 169 4.01 -0.35 -15.20
C GLN A 169 4.59 1.07 -15.26
N SER A 170 4.46 1.81 -14.17
CA SER A 170 4.96 3.18 -14.01
C SER A 170 5.91 3.26 -12.83
N LYS A 171 6.73 4.30 -12.81
CA LYS A 171 7.63 4.57 -11.67
C LYS A 171 6.86 4.88 -10.41
N VAL A 172 7.43 4.51 -9.28
CA VAL A 172 6.96 4.90 -7.96
C VAL A 172 7.08 6.42 -7.80
N VAL A 173 5.98 7.07 -7.38
CA VAL A 173 5.93 8.53 -7.13
C VAL A 173 5.90 8.87 -5.64
N THR A 174 6.10 7.89 -4.78
CA THR A 174 6.13 8.06 -3.33
C THR A 174 7.21 9.04 -2.91
N GLN A 175 6.82 10.07 -2.17
CA GLN A 175 7.76 11.05 -1.61
C GLN A 175 8.39 10.52 -0.32
N ILE A 176 9.67 10.77 -0.11
CA ILE A 176 10.37 10.47 1.15
C ILE A 176 10.74 11.80 1.80
N VAL A 177 10.08 12.14 2.90
CA VAL A 177 10.12 13.46 3.55
C VAL A 177 10.45 13.30 5.03
N ALA A 178 11.25 14.21 5.60
CA ALA A 178 11.46 14.22 7.05
C ALA A 178 10.14 14.55 7.76
N LEU A 179 9.83 13.82 8.83
CA LEU A 179 8.70 14.17 9.69
C LEU A 179 9.00 15.45 10.45
N GLU A 180 8.21 16.50 10.22
CA GLU A 180 8.25 17.70 11.06
C GLU A 180 7.31 17.58 12.25
N LYS A 181 6.05 17.29 11.97
CA LYS A 181 5.02 17.10 12.98
C LYS A 181 3.84 16.30 12.43
N PHE A 182 3.29 15.42 13.23
CA PHE A 182 2.02 14.73 12.99
C PHE A 182 0.92 15.35 13.85
N PHE A 183 -0.29 15.45 13.32
CA PHE A 183 -1.47 15.95 13.98
C PHE A 183 -2.56 14.87 13.88
N ASP A 184 -3.04 14.38 15.02
CA ASP A 184 -4.12 13.40 15.04
C ASP A 184 -5.35 13.97 14.34
N ALA A 185 -6.00 13.17 13.50
CA ALA A 185 -7.30 13.51 12.95
C ALA A 185 -8.37 13.41 14.02
N GLU A 186 -9.52 14.00 13.75
CA GLU A 186 -10.66 14.05 14.67
C GLU A 186 -11.10 12.63 15.08
N ALA A 187 -11.63 12.51 16.29
CA ALA A 187 -11.97 11.20 16.88
C ALA A 187 -12.94 10.37 16.04
N TYR A 188 -13.77 11.01 15.21
CA TYR A 188 -14.69 10.29 14.33
C TYR A 188 -14.00 9.64 13.11
N HIS A 189 -12.75 9.98 12.82
CA HIS A 189 -11.97 9.33 11.77
C HIS A 189 -11.23 8.09 12.27
N GLN A 190 -10.90 8.02 13.56
CA GLN A 190 -10.14 6.90 14.12
C GLN A 190 -10.95 5.59 14.07
N ASN A 191 -10.33 4.49 13.66
CA ASN A 191 -10.98 3.17 13.52
C ASN A 191 -12.25 3.21 12.63
N TYR A 192 -12.24 4.05 11.60
CA TYR A 192 -13.44 4.33 10.83
C TYR A 192 -14.01 3.08 10.13
N LEU A 193 -13.16 2.24 9.54
CA LEU A 193 -13.57 1.01 8.88
C LEU A 193 -14.28 0.07 9.85
N VAL A 194 -13.73 -0.14 11.04
CA VAL A 194 -14.29 -1.05 12.06
C VAL A 194 -15.66 -0.56 12.53
N ARG A 195 -15.83 0.76 12.67
CA ARG A 195 -17.10 1.36 13.12
C ARG A 195 -18.15 1.49 12.00
N ASN A 196 -17.70 1.51 10.73
CA ASN A 196 -18.57 1.73 9.58
C ASN A 196 -18.40 0.67 8.48
N PRO A 197 -18.40 -0.65 8.79
CA PRO A 197 -18.02 -1.71 7.84
C PRO A 197 -18.98 -1.86 6.66
N ARG A 198 -20.15 -1.23 6.71
CA ARG A 198 -21.16 -1.28 5.63
C ARG A 198 -21.29 0.03 4.86
N GLN A 199 -20.45 1.03 5.17
CA GLN A 199 -20.43 2.28 4.43
C GLN A 199 -19.96 2.00 2.99
N PRO A 200 -20.65 2.50 1.94
CA PRO A 200 -20.38 2.11 0.55
C PRO A 200 -18.93 2.32 0.11
N TYR A 201 -18.30 3.41 0.51
CA TYR A 201 -16.88 3.68 0.20
C TYR A 201 -15.97 2.61 0.83
N ILE A 202 -16.19 2.28 2.12
CA ILE A 202 -15.43 1.24 2.84
C ILE A 202 -15.56 -0.11 2.13
N VAL A 203 -16.77 -0.50 1.80
CA VAL A 203 -17.03 -1.79 1.12
C VAL A 203 -16.34 -1.85 -0.24
N GLN A 204 -16.36 -0.74 -0.99
CA GLN A 204 -15.84 -0.71 -2.35
C GLN A 204 -14.31 -0.53 -2.40
N HIS A 205 -13.71 0.24 -1.49
CA HIS A 205 -12.32 0.68 -1.62
C HIS A 205 -11.39 0.17 -0.52
N ASP A 206 -11.88 -0.05 0.70
CA ASP A 206 -11.01 -0.39 1.83
C ASP A 206 -11.10 -1.86 2.25
N MET A 207 -12.28 -2.47 2.23
CA MET A 207 -12.43 -3.91 2.53
C MET A 207 -11.58 -4.79 1.59
N PRO A 208 -11.47 -4.51 0.28
CA PRO A 208 -10.59 -5.27 -0.61
C PRO A 208 -9.12 -5.24 -0.19
N LYS A 209 -8.64 -4.15 0.44
CA LYS A 209 -7.26 -4.07 0.95
C LYS A 209 -7.03 -5.07 2.09
N LEU A 210 -8.01 -5.25 2.98
CA LEU A 210 -7.90 -6.24 4.06
C LEU A 210 -7.91 -7.69 3.53
N GLU A 211 -8.73 -7.98 2.52
CA GLU A 211 -8.70 -9.28 1.86
C GLU A 211 -7.36 -9.53 1.15
N ASP A 212 -6.81 -8.51 0.53
CA ASP A 212 -5.47 -8.56 -0.08
C ASP A 212 -4.37 -8.75 0.97
N LEU A 213 -4.45 -8.05 2.11
CA LEU A 213 -3.53 -8.23 3.23
C LEU A 213 -3.54 -9.67 3.71
N LYS A 214 -4.70 -10.20 3.99
CA LYS A 214 -4.88 -11.59 4.44
C LYS A 214 -4.35 -12.61 3.43
N LYS A 215 -4.54 -12.36 2.15
CA LYS A 215 -4.10 -13.23 1.06
C LYS A 215 -2.60 -13.18 0.83
N LYS A 216 -2.02 -11.96 0.83
CA LYS A 216 -0.62 -11.74 0.46
C LYS A 216 0.34 -11.87 1.65
N PHE A 217 -0.13 -11.59 2.86
CA PHE A 217 0.65 -11.61 4.10
C PHE A 217 -0.06 -12.36 5.23
N PRO A 218 -0.46 -13.64 5.01
CA PRO A 218 -1.22 -14.39 6.01
C PRO A 218 -0.49 -14.54 7.35
N GLU A 219 0.85 -14.57 7.33
CA GLU A 219 1.70 -14.67 8.51
C GLU A 219 1.69 -13.39 9.36
N LEU A 220 1.54 -12.22 8.72
CA LEU A 220 1.48 -10.91 9.39
C LEU A 220 0.04 -10.50 9.77
N TYR A 221 -0.98 -11.10 9.15
CA TYR A 221 -2.36 -10.72 9.40
C TYR A 221 -2.80 -11.14 10.80
N LYS A 222 -3.40 -10.21 11.57
CA LYS A 222 -4.17 -10.48 12.78
C LYS A 222 -5.65 -10.25 12.47
N GLY A 223 -6.49 -11.23 12.83
CA GLY A 223 -7.95 -11.15 12.67
C GLY A 223 -8.61 -10.17 13.62
#